data_e409d87fc8ab364fadecb143d912a5a5
#
_entry.id   e409d87fc8ab364fadecb143d912a5a5
#
_cell.length_a   1.000
_cell.length_b   1.000
_cell.length_c   1.000
_cell.angle_alpha   90.00
_cell.angle_beta   90.00
_cell.angle_gamma   90.00
#
_symmetry.space_group_name_H-M   'P 1'
#
loop_
_entity.id
_entity.type
_entity.pdbx_description
1 polymer ?
#
loop_
_entity_poly.entity_id
_entity_poly.type
_entity_poly.pdbx_seq_one_letter_code
_entity_poly.pdbx_strand_id
1 'polypeptide(L)'
;VGQLMDEGVEYYLVDYAARRMSFYSTEGSVVVAPLSMEDLPSTALAFDGPALRSAILDSQTRGQKFRQFSQRAVQAGVHSYLAFLRGQRVTYFGRLGDQHTEWFPGASPADA
;
A
#
# COMPACT_ATOMS: atom_id res chain seq x y z
N VAL A 1 -2.73 7.40 -9.23
CA VAL A 1 -1.45 8.02 -8.85
C VAL A 1 -1.35 9.43 -9.39
N GLY A 2 -1.57 9.62 -10.69
CA GLY A 2 -1.50 10.94 -11.29
C GLY A 2 -2.47 11.94 -10.67
N GLN A 3 -3.69 11.51 -10.38
CA GLN A 3 -4.70 12.38 -9.76
C GLN A 3 -4.28 12.83 -8.35
N LEU A 4 -3.74 11.91 -7.56
CA LEU A 4 -3.25 12.25 -6.21
C LEU A 4 -2.09 13.23 -6.28
N MET A 5 -1.15 13.02 -7.19
CA MET A 5 -0.03 13.95 -7.39
C MET A 5 -0.50 15.33 -7.82
N ASP A 6 -1.51 15.39 -8.70
CA ASP A 6 -2.10 16.65 -9.14
C ASP A 6 -2.75 17.41 -7.99
N GLU A 7 -3.23 16.70 -6.97
CA GLU A 7 -3.80 17.30 -5.76
C GLU A 7 -2.76 17.59 -4.69
N GLY A 8 -1.47 17.39 -4.99
CA GLY A 8 -0.38 17.72 -4.10
C GLY A 8 -0.03 16.63 -3.09
N VAL A 9 -0.51 15.40 -3.26
CA VAL A 9 -0.17 14.28 -2.39
C VAL A 9 1.23 13.78 -2.74
N GLU A 10 2.12 13.72 -1.74
CA GLU A 10 3.48 13.24 -1.92
C GLU A 10 3.60 11.75 -1.60
N TYR A 11 2.99 11.32 -0.51
CA TYR A 11 2.91 9.90 -0.13
C TYR A 11 1.66 9.68 0.71
N TYR A 12 1.23 8.41 0.83
CA TYR A 12 0.09 8.09 1.68
C TYR A 12 0.31 6.76 2.40
N LEU A 13 -0.34 6.64 3.56
CA LEU A 13 -0.33 5.44 4.40
C LEU A 13 -1.69 4.76 4.31
N VAL A 14 -1.69 3.45 4.07
CA VAL A 14 -2.88 2.62 4.26
C VAL A 14 -2.62 1.80 5.53
N ASP A 15 -3.43 2.03 6.55
CA ASP A 15 -3.30 1.35 7.85
C ASP A 15 -4.49 0.42 8.03
N TYR A 16 -4.30 -0.86 7.75
CA TYR A 16 -5.37 -1.85 7.87
C TYR A 16 -5.76 -2.10 9.32
N ALA A 17 -4.80 -2.02 10.24
CA ALA A 17 -5.07 -2.24 11.65
C ALA A 17 -5.92 -1.12 12.25
N ALA A 18 -5.62 0.14 11.93
CA ALA A 18 -6.36 1.29 12.41
C ALA A 18 -7.59 1.60 11.55
N ARG A 19 -7.74 0.94 10.41
CA ARG A 19 -8.86 1.16 9.46
C ARG A 19 -8.93 2.60 8.98
N ARG A 20 -7.79 3.14 8.57
CA ARG A 20 -7.74 4.50 8.04
C ARG A 20 -6.62 4.67 7.03
N MET A 21 -6.74 5.73 6.22
CA MET A 21 -5.73 6.16 5.27
C MET A 21 -5.30 7.58 5.64
N SER A 22 -4.02 7.87 5.46
CA SER A 22 -3.48 9.21 5.72
C SER A 22 -2.75 9.70 4.46
N PHE A 23 -3.16 10.87 3.95
CA PHE A 23 -2.57 11.46 2.76
C PHE A 23 -1.73 12.64 3.17
N TYR A 24 -0.46 12.64 2.77
CA TYR A 24 0.52 13.65 3.15
C TYR A 24 0.84 14.51 1.95
N SER A 25 0.70 15.83 2.09
CA SER A 25 0.95 16.77 1.00
C SER A 25 2.40 17.23 0.97
N THR A 26 2.81 17.75 -0.18
CA THR A 26 4.14 18.37 -0.33
C THR A 26 4.32 19.59 0.57
N GLU A 27 3.22 20.16 1.05
CA GLU A 27 3.24 21.36 1.90
C GLU A 27 3.13 21.04 3.39
N GLY A 28 3.14 19.76 3.75
CA GLY A 28 3.12 19.34 5.14
C GLY A 28 1.74 19.16 5.76
N SER A 29 0.66 19.32 5.01
CA SER A 29 -0.68 19.03 5.53
C SER A 29 -0.99 17.54 5.42
N VAL A 30 -1.91 17.07 6.29
CA VAL A 30 -2.30 15.68 6.36
C VAL A 30 -3.82 15.59 6.32
N VAL A 31 -4.36 14.72 5.46
CA VAL A 31 -5.78 14.38 5.44
C VAL A 31 -5.93 12.92 5.83
N VAL A 32 -6.75 12.67 6.86
CA VAL A 32 -7.02 11.31 7.32
C VAL A 32 -8.44 10.94 6.92
N ALA A 33 -8.60 9.77 6.30
CA ALA A 33 -9.90 9.26 5.86
C ALA A 33 -10.11 7.85 6.41
N PRO A 34 -11.36 7.45 6.73
CA PRO A 34 -11.64 6.10 7.16
C PRO A 34 -11.45 5.10 6.02
N LEU A 35 -11.04 3.89 6.37
CA LEU A 35 -10.94 2.76 5.45
C LEU A 35 -12.17 1.89 5.67
N SER A 36 -13.18 2.03 4.81
CA SER A 36 -14.48 1.38 4.99
C SER A 36 -14.47 -0.02 4.37
N MET A 37 -13.86 -0.98 5.07
CA MET A 37 -13.78 -2.38 4.66
C MET A 37 -14.14 -3.27 5.85
N GLU A 38 -15.44 -3.43 6.09
CA GLU A 38 -15.94 -4.13 7.30
C GLU A 38 -15.64 -5.63 7.27
N ASP A 39 -15.54 -6.22 6.09
CA ASP A 39 -15.30 -7.66 5.91
C ASP A 39 -13.82 -8.01 5.80
N LEU A 40 -12.92 -7.06 6.07
CA LEU A 40 -11.50 -7.30 5.98
C LEU A 40 -11.05 -8.22 7.12
N PRO A 41 -10.39 -9.36 6.82
CA PRO A 41 -9.90 -10.25 7.88
C PRO A 41 -8.76 -9.59 8.67
N SER A 42 -8.45 -10.17 9.83
CA SER A 42 -7.30 -9.74 10.62
C SER A 42 -6.01 -10.02 9.87
N THR A 43 -5.00 -9.18 10.10
CA THR A 43 -3.69 -9.37 9.49
C THR A 43 -3.04 -10.64 10.02
N ALA A 44 -2.61 -11.53 9.12
CA ALA A 44 -1.88 -12.74 9.48
C ALA A 44 -0.56 -12.39 10.16
N LEU A 45 -0.14 -13.20 11.13
CA LEU A 45 1.13 -12.99 11.81
C LEU A 45 2.31 -13.24 10.88
N ALA A 46 2.26 -14.33 10.10
CA ALA A 46 3.33 -14.67 9.18
C ALA A 46 3.27 -13.80 7.93
N PHE A 47 4.42 -13.31 7.51
CA PHE A 47 4.55 -12.48 6.33
C PHE A 47 4.86 -13.37 5.12
N ASP A 48 3.90 -13.49 4.20
CA ASP A 48 4.02 -14.31 3.00
C ASP A 48 4.39 -13.43 1.80
N GLY A 49 5.69 -13.27 1.58
CA GLY A 49 6.20 -12.44 0.49
C GLY A 49 5.73 -12.89 -0.89
N PRO A 50 5.83 -14.18 -1.23
CA PRO A 50 5.32 -14.66 -2.53
C PRO A 50 3.84 -14.38 -2.77
N ALA A 51 2.99 -14.58 -1.75
CA ALA A 51 1.55 -14.27 -1.88
C ALA A 51 1.32 -12.77 -2.08
N LEU A 52 2.06 -11.93 -1.35
CA LEU A 52 1.97 -10.48 -1.52
C LEU A 52 2.39 -10.06 -2.94
N ARG A 53 3.51 -10.58 -3.43
CA ARG A 53 3.99 -10.25 -4.78
C ARG A 53 2.98 -10.68 -5.84
N SER A 54 2.34 -11.83 -5.66
CA SER A 54 1.28 -12.31 -6.56
C SER A 54 0.09 -11.35 -6.58
N ALA A 55 -0.33 -10.88 -5.40
CA ALA A 55 -1.42 -9.91 -5.29
C ALA A 55 -1.07 -8.58 -5.97
N ILE A 56 0.17 -8.10 -5.79
CA ILE A 56 0.64 -6.88 -6.44
C ILE A 56 0.63 -7.03 -7.95
N LEU A 57 1.14 -8.14 -8.45
CA LEU A 57 1.20 -8.39 -9.88
C LEU A 57 -0.20 -8.44 -10.50
N ASP A 58 -1.15 -9.07 -9.84
CA ASP A 58 -2.54 -9.12 -10.31
C ASP A 58 -3.16 -7.72 -10.37
N SER A 59 -2.84 -6.84 -9.42
CA SER A 59 -3.30 -5.46 -9.46
C SER A 59 -2.71 -4.69 -10.65
N GLN A 60 -1.46 -4.96 -10.98
CA GLN A 60 -0.77 -4.28 -12.08
C GLN A 60 -1.21 -4.77 -13.45
N THR A 61 -1.55 -6.05 -13.59
CA THR A 61 -1.77 -6.68 -14.89
C THR A 61 -3.24 -7.03 -15.16
N ARG A 62 -4.07 -7.23 -14.14
CA ARG A 62 -5.46 -7.67 -14.28
C ARG A 62 -6.50 -6.69 -13.75
N GLY A 63 -6.07 -5.54 -13.23
CA GLY A 63 -6.98 -4.52 -12.75
C GLY A 63 -7.79 -4.92 -11.52
N GLN A 64 -7.21 -5.68 -10.61
CA GLN A 64 -7.85 -6.12 -9.38
C GLN A 64 -8.34 -4.92 -8.56
N LYS A 65 -9.53 -5.05 -7.96
CA LYS A 65 -10.09 -3.98 -7.13
C LYS A 65 -9.33 -3.86 -5.82
N PHE A 66 -9.32 -2.64 -5.25
CA PHE A 66 -8.61 -2.35 -4.01
C PHE A 66 -9.08 -3.23 -2.85
N ARG A 67 -10.39 -3.50 -2.73
CA ARG A 67 -10.92 -4.39 -1.69
C ARG A 67 -10.32 -5.79 -1.80
N GLN A 68 -10.26 -6.33 -3.01
CA GLN A 68 -9.71 -7.67 -3.24
C GLN A 68 -8.21 -7.71 -2.95
N PHE A 69 -7.48 -6.69 -3.38
CA PHE A 69 -6.07 -6.57 -3.05
C PHE A 69 -5.87 -6.51 -1.54
N SER A 70 -6.67 -5.70 -0.85
CA SER A 70 -6.55 -5.51 0.60
C SER A 70 -6.78 -6.80 1.37
N GLN A 71 -7.78 -7.61 0.97
CA GLN A 71 -8.02 -8.91 1.58
C GLN A 71 -6.81 -9.83 1.42
N ARG A 72 -6.22 -9.86 0.22
CA ARG A 72 -5.02 -10.67 -0.03
C ARG A 72 -3.81 -10.14 0.73
N ALA A 73 -3.67 -8.83 0.83
CA ALA A 73 -2.55 -8.21 1.56
C ALA A 73 -2.57 -8.57 3.05
N VAL A 74 -3.73 -8.44 3.72
CA VAL A 74 -3.82 -8.79 5.15
C VAL A 74 -3.64 -10.30 5.36
N GLN A 75 -4.12 -11.14 4.45
CA GLN A 75 -3.90 -12.57 4.52
C GLN A 75 -2.43 -12.94 4.32
N ALA A 76 -1.70 -12.13 3.56
CA ALA A 76 -0.26 -12.29 3.36
C ALA A 76 0.57 -11.67 4.50
N GLY A 77 -0.07 -11.10 5.50
CA GLY A 77 0.61 -10.59 6.69
C GLY A 77 0.91 -9.10 6.66
N VAL A 78 0.30 -8.33 5.76
CA VAL A 78 0.50 -6.88 5.69
C VAL A 78 -0.48 -6.17 6.63
N HIS A 79 0.03 -5.40 7.60
CA HIS A 79 -0.83 -4.57 8.46
C HIS A 79 -0.92 -3.13 7.95
N SER A 80 0.07 -2.65 7.18
CA SER A 80 0.07 -1.30 6.63
C SER A 80 1.05 -1.20 5.48
N TYR A 81 0.88 -0.18 4.64
CA TYR A 81 1.89 0.14 3.63
C TYR A 81 1.94 1.64 3.37
N LEU A 82 3.11 2.11 2.92
CA LEU A 82 3.34 3.48 2.50
C LEU A 82 3.59 3.50 0.99
N ALA A 83 2.81 4.31 0.29
CA ALA A 83 2.97 4.51 -1.14
C ALA A 83 3.64 5.87 -1.36
N PHE A 84 4.85 5.85 -1.89
CA PHE A 84 5.64 7.04 -2.15
C PHE A 84 5.51 7.43 -3.61
N LEU A 85 4.67 8.45 -3.89
CA LEU A 85 4.36 8.81 -5.27
C LEU A 85 5.56 9.44 -5.98
N ARG A 86 6.29 10.29 -5.29
CA ARG A 86 7.53 10.88 -5.85
C ARG A 86 8.66 9.87 -5.86
N GLY A 87 8.76 9.03 -4.82
CA GLY A 87 9.78 7.98 -4.75
C GLY A 87 9.49 6.78 -5.64
N GLN A 88 8.29 6.68 -6.21
CA GLN A 88 7.88 5.66 -7.18
C GLN A 88 8.01 4.23 -6.64
N ARG A 89 7.67 4.05 -5.36
CA ARG A 89 7.71 2.73 -4.72
C ARG A 89 6.67 2.63 -3.61
N VAL A 90 6.36 1.40 -3.22
CA VAL A 90 5.47 1.10 -2.09
C VAL A 90 6.23 0.20 -1.14
N THR A 91 6.19 0.50 0.15
CA THR A 91 6.78 -0.37 1.17
C THR A 91 5.68 -0.95 2.06
N TYR A 92 5.63 -2.27 2.12
CA TYR A 92 4.65 -3.05 2.89
C TYR A 92 5.28 -3.53 4.19
N PHE A 93 4.50 -3.54 5.28
CA PHE A 93 4.99 -3.89 6.61
C PHE A 93 4.20 -5.04 7.21
N GLY A 94 4.92 -6.00 7.80
CA GLY A 94 4.34 -7.09 8.54
C GLY A 94 4.37 -6.86 10.05
N ARG A 95 3.62 -7.68 10.80
CA ARG A 95 3.45 -7.53 12.25
C ARG A 95 4.74 -7.76 13.04
N LEU A 96 5.69 -8.51 12.49
CA LEU A 96 6.98 -8.78 13.11
C LEU A 96 8.09 -7.87 12.58
N GLY A 97 7.73 -6.82 11.86
CA GLY A 97 8.69 -5.89 11.27
C GLY A 97 9.17 -6.29 9.88
N ASP A 98 8.59 -7.33 9.30
CA ASP A 98 8.91 -7.70 7.92
C ASP A 98 8.56 -6.55 6.98
N GLN A 99 9.35 -6.41 5.92
CA GLN A 99 9.16 -5.36 4.93
C GLN A 99 9.33 -5.93 3.53
N HIS A 100 8.57 -5.36 2.58
CA HIS A 100 8.75 -5.62 1.16
C HIS A 100 8.54 -4.31 0.42
N THR A 101 9.50 -3.93 -0.41
CA THR A 101 9.39 -2.74 -1.25
C THR A 101 9.17 -3.15 -2.69
N GLU A 102 8.12 -2.61 -3.29
CA GLU A 102 7.78 -2.84 -4.69
C GLU A 102 7.88 -1.53 -5.44
N TRP A 103 8.68 -1.51 -6.51
CA TRP A 103 8.81 -0.33 -7.36
C TRP A 103 7.60 -0.22 -8.28
N PHE A 104 7.21 1.01 -8.61
CA PHE A 104 6.17 1.22 -9.62
C PHE A 104 6.64 0.64 -10.96
N PRO A 105 5.71 0.15 -11.81
CA PRO A 105 6.09 -0.33 -13.13
C PRO A 105 6.94 0.70 -13.88
N GLY A 106 8.09 0.25 -14.39
CA GLY A 106 9.02 1.12 -15.10
C GLY A 106 10.01 1.88 -14.22
N ALA A 107 9.86 1.84 -12.89
CA ALA A 107 10.80 2.44 -11.95
C ALA A 107 11.71 1.38 -11.36
N SER A 108 12.89 1.81 -10.89
CA SER A 108 13.86 0.92 -10.27
C SER A 108 14.83 1.73 -9.39
N PRO A 109 15.61 1.05 -8.51
CA PRO A 109 16.62 1.75 -7.71
C PRO A 109 17.61 2.57 -8.54
N ALA A 110 17.91 2.13 -9.75
CA ALA A 110 18.82 2.83 -10.64
C ALA A 110 18.25 4.16 -11.15
N ASP A 111 16.92 4.31 -11.14
CA ASP A 111 16.23 5.51 -11.62
C ASP A 111 15.92 6.51 -10.50
N ALA A 112 16.17 6.11 -9.26
CA ALA A 112 15.83 6.92 -8.08
C ALA A 112 16.89 7.96 -7.72
#